data_c4e236a815156797334a7985682f2564
#
_entry.id   c4e236a815156797334a7985682f2564
#
_cell.length_a   1.000
_cell.length_b   1.000
_cell.length_c   1.000
_cell.angle_alpha   90.00
_cell.angle_beta   90.00
_cell.angle_gamma   90.00
#
_symmetry.space_group_name_H-M   'P 1'
#
loop_
_entity.id
_entity.type
_entity.pdbx_description
1 polymer ?
#
loop_
_entity_poly.entity_id
_entity_poly.type
_entity_poly.pdbx_seq_one_letter_code
_entity_poly.pdbx_strand_id
1 'polypeptide(L)'
;MPTYSSTANFDLSIDDIAEEAFERCGLQTRSGYDIKTARRSINLMLAEWANRGLNLWTIQLQEKTIAQGTTDLSGANLFGSGAEAAQQIVDITDVVIRDSSSNDFSASSISRSTYLNYAVKTTSGRPSQYYFERTINPKLFLYPAADTTYTL
;
A
#
# COMPACT_ATOMS: atom_id res chain seq x y z
N MET A 1 -33.26 -18.52 15.53
CA MET A 1 -32.46 -18.03 14.40
C MET A 1 -31.05 -18.56 14.56
N PRO A 2 -30.45 -19.19 13.56
CA PRO A 2 -29.06 -19.64 13.66
C PRO A 2 -28.15 -18.41 13.76
N THR A 3 -27.39 -18.33 14.85
CA THR A 3 -26.33 -17.34 15.03
C THR A 3 -25.13 -17.77 14.19
N TYR A 4 -24.85 -17.06 13.13
CA TYR A 4 -23.61 -17.26 12.38
C TYR A 4 -22.46 -16.68 13.19
N SER A 5 -21.46 -17.53 13.51
CA SER A 5 -20.19 -17.07 14.06
C SER A 5 -19.49 -16.25 12.97
N SER A 6 -19.24 -14.96 13.24
CA SER A 6 -18.53 -14.06 12.32
C SER A 6 -17.02 -14.24 12.32
N THR A 7 -16.49 -15.27 12.98
CA THR A 7 -15.07 -15.57 13.08
C THR A 7 -14.74 -16.84 12.30
N ALA A 8 -14.76 -16.77 10.98
CA ALA A 8 -14.09 -17.76 10.13
C ALA A 8 -12.64 -17.30 9.93
N ASN A 9 -11.82 -17.39 10.98
CA ASN A 9 -10.38 -17.21 10.86
C ASN A 9 -9.80 -18.50 10.29
N PHE A 10 -9.62 -18.53 8.98
CA PHE A 10 -8.76 -19.50 8.35
C PHE A 10 -7.34 -18.92 8.39
N ASP A 11 -6.57 -19.34 9.39
CA ASP A 11 -5.19 -18.92 9.60
C ASP A 11 -4.29 -20.12 9.38
N LEU A 12 -3.85 -20.28 8.13
CA LEU A 12 -2.90 -21.32 7.75
C LEU A 12 -1.49 -20.74 7.78
N SER A 13 -0.63 -21.28 8.63
CA SER A 13 0.76 -20.84 8.69
C SER A 13 1.53 -21.25 7.43
N ILE A 14 2.58 -20.49 7.10
CA ILE A 14 3.47 -20.85 5.97
C ILE A 14 4.13 -22.22 6.22
N ASP A 15 4.34 -22.59 7.48
CA ASP A 15 4.92 -23.88 7.84
C ASP A 15 3.96 -25.02 7.55
N ASP A 16 2.68 -24.87 7.88
CA ASP A 16 1.67 -25.88 7.59
C ASP A 16 1.53 -26.09 6.06
N ILE A 17 1.60 -25.00 5.29
CA ILE A 17 1.60 -25.08 3.80
C ILE A 17 2.84 -25.86 3.31
N ALA A 18 3.99 -25.56 3.88
CA ALA A 18 5.24 -26.25 3.48
C ALA A 18 5.20 -27.73 3.85
N GLU A 19 4.74 -28.08 5.06
CA GLU A 19 4.61 -29.47 5.50
C GLU A 19 3.64 -30.24 4.62
N GLU A 20 2.45 -29.71 4.34
CA GLU A 20 1.47 -30.31 3.43
C GLU A 20 2.07 -30.52 2.01
N ALA A 21 2.86 -29.57 1.51
CA ALA A 21 3.51 -29.67 0.21
C ALA A 21 4.55 -30.81 0.19
N PHE A 22 5.34 -30.96 1.25
CA PHE A 22 6.29 -32.06 1.38
C PHE A 22 5.58 -33.42 1.45
N GLU A 23 4.50 -33.53 2.24
CA GLU A 23 3.71 -34.76 2.34
C GLU A 23 3.13 -35.16 1.00
N ARG A 24 2.58 -34.22 0.21
CA ARG A 24 2.07 -34.49 -1.15
C ARG A 24 3.14 -34.94 -2.12
N CYS A 25 4.39 -34.52 -1.90
CA CYS A 25 5.54 -35.02 -2.67
C CYS A 25 6.07 -36.36 -2.16
N GLY A 26 5.46 -36.94 -1.14
CA GLY A 26 5.93 -38.20 -0.50
C GLY A 26 7.22 -38.03 0.31
N LEU A 27 7.55 -36.78 0.68
CA LEU A 27 8.71 -36.44 1.48
C LEU A 27 8.26 -36.09 2.90
N GLN A 28 9.13 -36.34 3.88
CA GLN A 28 8.95 -35.89 5.25
C GLN A 28 9.89 -34.73 5.53
N THR A 29 9.41 -33.69 6.17
CA THR A 29 10.25 -32.61 6.69
C THR A 29 11.11 -33.19 7.83
N ARG A 30 12.41 -33.31 7.59
CA ARG A 30 13.34 -33.92 8.56
C ARG A 30 14.16 -32.91 9.34
N SER A 31 14.18 -31.66 8.88
CA SER A 31 14.99 -30.64 9.52
C SER A 31 14.38 -29.25 9.39
N GLY A 32 14.66 -28.36 10.36
CA GLY A 32 14.29 -26.96 10.28
C GLY A 32 14.93 -26.21 9.10
N TYR A 33 15.95 -26.80 8.47
CA TYR A 33 16.56 -26.28 7.25
C TYR A 33 15.61 -26.41 6.04
N ASP A 34 14.87 -27.52 5.94
CA ASP A 34 13.91 -27.75 4.85
C ASP A 34 12.78 -26.72 4.91
N ILE A 35 12.21 -26.50 6.09
CA ILE A 35 11.17 -25.49 6.32
C ILE A 35 11.70 -24.08 6.02
N LYS A 36 12.92 -23.74 6.45
CA LYS A 36 13.56 -22.45 6.17
C LYS A 36 13.76 -22.23 4.66
N THR A 37 14.12 -23.28 3.94
CA THR A 37 14.28 -23.21 2.48
C THR A 37 12.94 -23.06 1.78
N ALA A 38 11.91 -23.78 2.22
CA ALA A 38 10.55 -23.66 1.69
C ALA A 38 9.98 -22.25 1.92
N ARG A 39 10.11 -21.69 3.14
CA ARG A 39 9.71 -20.30 3.44
C ARG A 39 10.36 -19.29 2.49
N ARG A 40 11.67 -19.41 2.26
CA ARG A 40 12.39 -18.53 1.35
C ARG A 40 11.87 -18.67 -0.08
N SER A 41 11.59 -19.88 -0.56
CA SER A 41 11.05 -20.13 -1.89
C SER A 41 9.65 -19.54 -2.05
N ILE A 42 8.78 -19.69 -1.05
CA ILE A 42 7.44 -19.08 -1.04
C ILE A 42 7.55 -17.55 -1.08
N ASN A 43 8.40 -16.94 -0.26
CA ASN A 43 8.59 -15.49 -0.26
C ASN A 43 9.10 -14.96 -1.61
N LEU A 44 10.01 -15.69 -2.27
CA LEU A 44 10.49 -15.33 -3.61
C LEU A 44 9.38 -15.46 -4.65
N MET A 45 8.56 -16.49 -4.57
CA MET A 45 7.40 -16.68 -5.45
C MET A 45 6.36 -15.55 -5.27
N LEU A 46 6.05 -15.18 -4.02
CA LEU A 46 5.13 -14.08 -3.74
C LEU A 46 5.68 -12.74 -4.24
N ALA A 47 6.99 -12.49 -4.10
CA ALA A 47 7.65 -11.31 -4.64
C ALA A 47 7.59 -11.28 -6.18
N GLU A 48 7.77 -12.44 -6.84
CA GLU A 48 7.60 -12.55 -8.29
C GLU A 48 6.16 -12.26 -8.72
N TRP A 49 5.17 -12.78 -7.99
CA TRP A 49 3.76 -12.50 -8.27
C TRP A 49 3.42 -11.02 -8.11
N ALA A 50 3.95 -10.37 -7.07
CA ALA A 50 3.79 -8.92 -6.89
C ALA A 50 4.38 -8.13 -8.08
N ASN A 51 5.55 -8.52 -8.58
CA ASN A 51 6.16 -7.93 -9.78
C ASN A 51 5.33 -8.13 -11.05
N ARG A 52 4.54 -9.21 -11.12
CA ARG A 52 3.59 -9.48 -12.23
C ARG A 52 2.24 -8.76 -12.06
N GLY A 53 2.07 -7.96 -11.02
CA GLY A 53 0.82 -7.26 -10.71
C GLY A 53 -0.25 -8.14 -10.05
N LEU A 54 0.09 -9.37 -9.60
CA LEU A 54 -0.80 -10.25 -8.84
C LEU A 54 -0.73 -9.90 -7.35
N ASN A 55 -1.20 -8.73 -6.98
CA ASN A 55 -1.05 -8.17 -5.64
C ASN A 55 -2.39 -7.77 -4.99
N LEU A 56 -3.48 -8.43 -5.38
CA LEU A 56 -4.84 -8.11 -4.88
C LEU A 56 -4.96 -8.13 -3.35
N TRP A 57 -4.22 -9.01 -2.68
CA TRP A 57 -4.21 -9.11 -1.22
C TRP A 57 -3.33 -8.08 -0.50
N THR A 58 -2.53 -7.31 -1.25
CA THR A 58 -1.64 -6.27 -0.72
C THR A 58 -2.17 -4.87 -0.97
N ILE A 59 -3.28 -4.73 -1.72
CA ILE A 59 -3.90 -3.43 -1.99
C ILE A 59 -4.80 -3.08 -0.80
N GLN A 60 -4.54 -1.93 -0.22
CA GLN A 60 -5.33 -1.38 0.88
C GLN A 60 -5.84 0.01 0.52
N LEU A 61 -7.08 0.28 0.86
CA LEU A 61 -7.62 1.64 0.83
C LEU A 61 -7.14 2.38 2.07
N GLN A 62 -6.53 3.55 1.87
CA GLN A 62 -6.10 4.44 2.93
C GLN A 62 -6.80 5.78 2.75
N GLU A 63 -7.47 6.25 3.79
CA GLU A 63 -8.09 7.58 3.80
C GLU A 63 -7.27 8.52 4.67
N LYS A 64 -6.90 9.67 4.13
CA LYS A 64 -6.09 10.68 4.85
C LYS A 64 -6.67 12.07 4.65
N THR A 65 -6.77 12.80 5.74
CA THR A 65 -7.16 14.21 5.68
C THR A 65 -5.97 15.07 5.27
N ILE A 66 -6.16 15.90 4.25
CA ILE A 66 -5.19 16.86 3.76
C ILE A 66 -5.62 18.23 4.23
N ALA A 67 -4.80 18.91 5.03
CA ALA A 67 -5.04 20.27 5.45
C ALA A 67 -4.75 21.27 4.32
N GLN A 68 -5.36 22.45 4.41
CA GLN A 68 -5.05 23.58 3.52
C GLN A 68 -3.54 23.85 3.49
N GLY A 69 -2.99 24.11 2.32
CA GLY A 69 -1.57 24.39 2.09
C GLY A 69 -0.67 23.16 2.04
N THR A 70 -1.22 21.96 2.18
CA THR A 70 -0.43 20.72 2.10
C THR A 70 0.08 20.53 0.67
N THR A 71 1.38 20.35 0.53
CA THR A 71 2.08 20.04 -0.73
C THR A 71 2.61 18.61 -0.78
N ASP A 72 2.85 18.01 0.40
CA ASP A 72 3.35 16.65 0.51
C ASP A 72 2.84 15.93 1.76
N LEU A 73 2.78 14.63 1.68
CA LEU A 73 2.46 13.72 2.77
C LEU A 73 3.63 12.75 2.97
N SER A 74 4.06 12.57 4.22
CA SER A 74 5.15 11.66 4.57
C SER A 74 4.97 11.09 5.98
N GLY A 75 5.64 10.00 6.28
CA GLY A 75 5.61 9.38 7.61
C GLY A 75 4.19 9.07 8.09
N ALA A 76 3.84 9.48 9.31
CA ALA A 76 2.53 9.22 9.92
C ALA A 76 1.35 9.84 9.14
N ASN A 77 1.59 10.94 8.42
CA ASN A 77 0.58 11.58 7.59
C ASN A 77 0.23 10.75 6.34
N LEU A 78 1.13 9.87 5.90
CA LEU A 78 0.93 8.97 4.77
C LEU A 78 0.58 7.55 5.22
N PHE A 79 1.27 7.04 6.25
CA PHE A 79 1.17 5.64 6.70
C PHE A 79 0.18 5.41 7.84
N GLY A 80 -0.29 6.46 8.53
CA GLY A 80 -1.01 6.32 9.78
C GLY A 80 -0.09 6.18 10.99
N SER A 81 -0.67 5.85 12.15
CA SER A 81 0.06 5.66 13.41
C SER A 81 -0.12 4.23 13.94
N GLY A 82 0.85 3.73 14.71
CA GLY A 82 0.79 2.39 15.30
C GLY A 82 1.28 1.28 14.37
N ALA A 83 0.57 0.14 14.34
CA ALA A 83 0.96 -1.02 13.53
C ALA A 83 0.97 -0.73 12.02
N GLU A 84 0.13 0.21 11.56
CA GLU A 84 0.07 0.63 10.16
C GLU A 84 1.31 1.43 9.75
N ALA A 85 1.94 2.16 10.66
CA ALA A 85 3.19 2.89 10.40
C ALA A 85 4.38 1.95 10.07
N ALA A 86 4.28 0.68 10.47
CA ALA A 86 5.28 -0.33 10.14
C ALA A 86 5.10 -0.92 8.73
N GLN A 87 3.96 -0.66 8.08
CA GLN A 87 3.72 -1.12 6.72
C GLN A 87 4.34 -0.13 5.74
N GLN A 88 5.34 -0.59 5.02
CA GLN A 88 5.98 0.22 3.99
C GLN A 88 5.11 0.23 2.73
N ILE A 89 4.61 1.41 2.33
CA ILE A 89 3.93 1.58 1.05
C ILE A 89 4.97 1.42 -0.06
N VAL A 90 4.76 0.42 -0.90
CA VAL A 90 5.63 0.13 -2.05
C VAL A 90 5.24 0.99 -3.25
N ASP A 91 3.93 1.14 -3.47
CA ASP A 91 3.39 1.92 -4.57
C ASP A 91 1.99 2.45 -4.26
N ILE A 92 1.56 3.46 -5.02
CA ILE A 92 0.21 4.01 -4.99
C ILE A 92 -0.41 3.74 -6.36
N THR A 93 -1.52 3.00 -6.36
CA THR A 93 -2.22 2.63 -7.60
C THR A 93 -3.07 3.79 -8.11
N ASP A 94 -3.92 4.33 -7.23
CA ASP A 94 -4.86 5.39 -7.56
C ASP A 94 -4.94 6.39 -6.40
N VAL A 95 -5.21 7.64 -6.74
CA VAL A 95 -5.44 8.72 -5.79
C VAL A 95 -6.73 9.44 -6.15
N VAL A 96 -7.60 9.55 -5.16
CA VAL A 96 -8.88 10.27 -5.29
C VAL A 96 -8.95 11.34 -4.21
N ILE A 97 -9.29 12.53 -4.60
CA ILE A 97 -9.45 13.69 -3.71
C ILE A 97 -10.95 13.92 -3.48
N ARG A 98 -11.40 13.80 -2.25
CA ARG A 98 -12.78 14.05 -1.85
C ARG A 98 -12.93 15.44 -1.23
N ASP A 99 -13.87 16.22 -1.75
CA ASP A 99 -14.20 17.54 -1.19
C ASP A 99 -15.17 17.44 0.01
N SER A 100 -15.44 18.58 0.64
CA SER A 100 -16.39 18.69 1.77
C SER A 100 -17.84 18.38 1.39
N SER A 101 -18.15 18.36 0.10
CA SER A 101 -19.48 18.00 -0.45
C SER A 101 -19.57 16.54 -0.86
N SER A 102 -18.57 15.72 -0.50
CA SER A 102 -18.46 14.29 -0.84
C SER A 102 -18.34 14.01 -2.35
N ASN A 103 -17.84 14.97 -3.13
CA ASN A 103 -17.52 14.72 -4.53
C ASN A 103 -16.10 14.19 -4.66
N ASP A 104 -15.93 13.16 -5.45
CA ASP A 104 -14.67 12.48 -5.69
C ASP A 104 -14.04 12.95 -7.01
N PHE A 105 -12.77 13.33 -6.96
CA PHE A 105 -11.98 13.78 -8.09
C PHE A 105 -10.71 12.96 -8.21
N SER A 106 -10.53 12.29 -9.34
CA SER A 106 -9.31 11.52 -9.58
C SER A 106 -8.12 12.46 -9.79
N ALA A 107 -7.00 12.14 -9.15
CA ALA A 107 -5.72 12.79 -9.38
C ALA A 107 -4.86 11.93 -10.31
N SER A 108 -4.13 12.55 -11.23
CA SER A 108 -3.27 11.87 -12.18
C SER A 108 -1.83 11.76 -11.68
N SER A 109 -1.23 10.59 -11.87
CA SER A 109 0.19 10.38 -11.56
C SER A 109 1.08 11.13 -12.56
N ILE A 110 2.08 11.84 -12.05
CA ILE A 110 3.08 12.55 -12.87
C ILE A 110 4.48 12.06 -12.55
N SER A 111 5.40 12.25 -13.51
CA SER A 111 6.80 11.90 -13.32
C SER A 111 7.52 12.87 -12.38
N ARG A 112 8.61 12.40 -11.77
CA ARG A 112 9.50 13.27 -10.97
C ARG A 112 9.97 14.49 -11.76
N SER A 113 10.34 14.32 -13.00
CA SER A 113 10.80 15.41 -13.86
C SER A 113 9.71 16.45 -14.11
N THR A 114 8.49 16.01 -14.34
CA THR A 114 7.33 16.91 -14.51
C THR A 114 7.09 17.71 -13.24
N TYR A 115 7.07 17.05 -12.07
CA TYR A 115 6.90 17.73 -10.80
C TYR A 115 8.01 18.76 -10.51
N LEU A 116 9.26 18.42 -10.82
CA LEU A 116 10.40 19.32 -10.60
C LEU A 116 10.36 20.57 -11.50
N ASN A 117 9.78 20.45 -12.70
CA ASN A 117 9.66 21.55 -13.67
C ASN A 117 8.61 22.60 -13.28
N TYR A 118 7.75 22.33 -12.31
CA TYR A 118 6.82 23.36 -11.83
C TYR A 118 7.60 24.48 -11.13
N ALA A 119 7.48 25.70 -11.64
CA ALA A 119 8.17 26.85 -11.10
C ALA A 119 7.69 27.23 -9.67
N VAL A 120 6.38 27.10 -9.42
CA VAL A 120 5.77 27.40 -8.13
C VAL A 120 5.00 26.17 -7.64
N LYS A 121 5.56 25.47 -6.66
CA LYS A 121 4.95 24.25 -6.10
C LYS A 121 3.87 24.51 -5.06
N THR A 122 3.82 25.75 -4.55
CA THR A 122 2.83 26.21 -3.56
C THR A 122 1.62 26.89 -4.20
N THR A 123 1.43 26.76 -5.52
CA THR A 123 0.22 27.24 -6.18
C THR A 123 -1.00 26.60 -5.53
N SER A 124 -1.89 27.42 -4.99
CA SER A 124 -3.08 26.99 -4.28
C SER A 124 -4.17 26.54 -5.25
N GLY A 125 -4.81 25.42 -4.97
CA GLY A 125 -5.88 24.88 -5.76
C GLY A 125 -6.25 23.46 -5.32
N ARG A 126 -7.30 22.88 -5.89
CA ARG A 126 -7.62 21.47 -5.65
C ARG A 126 -6.51 20.60 -6.24
N PRO A 127 -5.90 19.70 -5.44
CA PRO A 127 -4.91 18.77 -5.96
C PRO A 127 -5.50 17.91 -7.09
N SER A 128 -4.86 17.91 -8.22
CA SER A 128 -5.29 17.16 -9.42
C SER A 128 -4.19 16.24 -9.97
N GLN A 129 -2.99 16.40 -9.45
CA GLN A 129 -1.83 15.63 -9.86
C GLN A 129 -1.04 15.21 -8.63
N TYR A 130 -0.40 14.04 -8.71
CA TYR A 130 0.47 13.57 -7.65
C TYR A 130 1.74 12.94 -8.21
N TYR A 131 2.81 13.03 -7.42
CA TYR A 131 4.06 12.31 -7.63
C TYR A 131 4.41 11.52 -6.38
N PHE A 132 4.59 10.22 -6.52
CA PHE A 132 5.01 9.35 -5.41
C PHE A 132 6.50 9.06 -5.48
N GLU A 133 7.24 9.45 -4.44
CA GLU A 133 8.67 9.21 -4.32
C GLU A 133 8.92 7.90 -3.58
N ARG A 134 9.37 6.88 -4.32
CA ARG A 134 9.66 5.54 -3.80
C ARG A 134 11.05 5.50 -3.19
N THR A 135 11.16 5.85 -1.92
CA THR A 135 12.41 5.79 -1.14
C THR A 135 12.19 5.00 0.13
N ILE A 136 13.22 4.82 0.95
CA ILE A 136 13.09 4.21 2.29
C ILE A 136 12.08 4.98 3.15
N ASN A 137 12.01 6.30 2.98
CA ASN A 137 11.00 7.17 3.59
C ASN A 137 10.13 7.75 2.47
N PRO A 138 9.11 7.01 1.99
CA PRO A 138 8.34 7.42 0.83
C PRO A 138 7.54 8.69 1.12
N LYS A 139 7.35 9.49 0.06
CA LYS A 139 6.58 10.74 0.09
C LYS A 139 5.62 10.80 -1.07
N LEU A 140 4.43 11.30 -0.79
CA LEU A 140 3.43 11.64 -1.79
C LEU A 140 3.39 13.16 -1.94
N PHE A 141 3.79 13.67 -3.09
CA PHE A 141 3.70 15.09 -3.43
C PHE A 141 2.42 15.35 -4.20
N LEU A 142 1.74 16.42 -3.86
CA LEU A 142 0.49 16.85 -4.45
C LEU A 142 0.69 18.17 -5.22
N TYR A 143 -0.01 18.32 -6.32
CA TYR A 143 -0.02 19.56 -7.08
C TYR A 143 -1.40 19.81 -7.72
N PRO A 144 -1.95 21.02 -7.62
CA PRO A 144 -1.57 22.14 -6.75
C PRO A 144 -1.60 21.83 -5.26
N ALA A 145 -1.06 22.74 -4.42
CA ALA A 145 -1.22 22.69 -2.96
C ALA A 145 -2.70 22.84 -2.60
N ALA A 146 -3.18 22.09 -1.62
CA ALA A 146 -4.59 22.10 -1.23
C ALA A 146 -5.05 23.52 -0.84
N ASP A 147 -6.09 24.03 -1.47
CA ASP A 147 -6.70 25.35 -1.18
C ASP A 147 -7.69 25.29 -0.01
N THR A 148 -8.14 24.10 0.35
CA THR A 148 -9.01 23.82 1.50
C THR A 148 -8.68 22.44 2.06
N THR A 149 -9.42 21.98 3.06
CA THR A 149 -9.29 20.63 3.60
C THR A 149 -9.97 19.63 2.68
N TYR A 150 -9.26 18.56 2.33
CA TYR A 150 -9.74 17.44 1.53
C TYR A 150 -9.51 16.11 2.24
N THR A 151 -10.18 15.05 1.77
CA THR A 151 -9.83 13.65 2.09
C THR A 151 -9.22 13.01 0.85
N LEU A 152 -8.11 12.33 1.03
CA LEU A 152 -7.37 11.59 0.00
C LEU A 152 -7.67 10.13 0.18
#